data_bdc421bf9715383b69b99cd8ce6c51df
#
_entry.id   bdc421bf9715383b69b99cd8ce6c51df
#
_cell.length_a   1.000
_cell.length_b   1.000
_cell.length_c   1.000
_cell.angle_alpha   90.00
_cell.angle_beta   90.00
_cell.angle_gamma   90.00
#
_symmetry.space_group_name_H-M   'P 1'
#
loop_
_entity.id
_entity.type
_entity.pdbx_description
1 polymer ?
#
loop_
_entity_poly.entity_id
_entity_poly.type
_entity_poly.pdbx_seq_one_letter_code
_entity_poly.pdbx_strand_id
1 'polypeptide(L)'
;MRFATIFCRTNYIQYLCNLKITTMTKLIIFDLDGTLLNTIGDLTNACNYVLQQHGFPLHTHDEYRYFIGSGIRRLIRLALPEEYRTDDDFCRQILDEFIVRYNAHLHEETCPYEGIIPLLKQLNAKGINIAVASNKYQEGVDAVVNFYFPDIKFVATIGTGPEVPTKPDPTIVNKIIELCPVEKSEILYLGDSNVDMLTAKNAGLTAIGVLWGFRTKKELIESGADITIEKPEEIWNYI
;
A
#
# COMPACT_ATOMS: atom_id res chain seq x y z
N MET A 1 -43.63 -17.24 -10.01
CA MET A 1 -43.21 -15.84 -10.30
C MET A 1 -42.14 -15.24 -9.37
N ARG A 2 -41.24 -16.03 -8.74
CA ARG A 2 -40.14 -15.48 -7.87
C ARG A 2 -38.72 -15.70 -8.40
N PHE A 3 -38.53 -16.42 -9.50
CA PHE A 3 -37.16 -16.69 -10.06
C PHE A 3 -36.70 -15.67 -11.09
N ALA A 4 -37.57 -14.90 -11.71
CA ALA A 4 -37.22 -13.91 -12.73
C ALA A 4 -36.60 -12.61 -12.15
N THR A 5 -36.91 -12.28 -10.90
CA THR A 5 -36.47 -11.00 -10.29
C THR A 5 -35.04 -11.03 -9.75
N ILE A 6 -34.52 -12.22 -9.43
CA ILE A 6 -33.14 -12.39 -8.92
C ILE A 6 -32.14 -12.36 -10.08
N PHE A 7 -32.48 -12.95 -11.22
CA PHE A 7 -31.62 -12.97 -12.41
C PHE A 7 -31.45 -11.57 -13.05
N CYS A 8 -32.47 -10.72 -12.95
CA CYS A 8 -32.42 -9.36 -13.47
C CYS A 8 -31.55 -8.43 -12.60
N ARG A 9 -31.49 -8.64 -11.26
CA ARG A 9 -30.66 -7.84 -10.36
C ARG A 9 -29.17 -8.15 -10.50
N THR A 10 -28.78 -9.41 -10.69
CA THR A 10 -27.37 -9.80 -10.88
C THR A 10 -26.82 -9.28 -12.20
N ASN A 11 -27.59 -9.35 -13.28
CA ASN A 11 -27.17 -8.79 -14.57
C ASN A 11 -27.14 -7.26 -14.58
N TYR A 12 -28.02 -6.60 -13.81
CA TYR A 12 -28.03 -5.14 -13.70
C TYR A 12 -26.83 -4.62 -12.87
N ILE A 13 -26.44 -5.32 -11.80
CA ILE A 13 -25.25 -5.01 -10.99
C ILE A 13 -23.97 -5.25 -11.81
N GLN A 14 -23.92 -6.34 -12.58
CA GLN A 14 -22.81 -6.64 -13.47
C GLN A 14 -22.73 -5.66 -14.67
N TYR A 15 -23.89 -5.21 -15.16
CA TYR A 15 -23.99 -4.18 -16.17
C TYR A 15 -23.60 -2.79 -15.63
N LEU A 16 -23.95 -2.45 -14.39
CA LEU A 16 -23.53 -1.22 -13.72
C LEU A 16 -22.03 -1.24 -13.35
N CYS A 17 -21.46 -2.40 -13.00
CA CYS A 17 -20.00 -2.56 -12.87
C CYS A 17 -19.30 -2.35 -14.22
N ASN A 18 -19.84 -2.90 -15.30
CA ASN A 18 -19.28 -2.70 -16.65
C ASN A 18 -19.47 -1.27 -17.19
N LEU A 19 -20.49 -0.54 -16.73
CA LEU A 19 -20.70 0.87 -17.13
C LEU A 19 -19.79 1.86 -16.39
N LYS A 20 -19.15 1.45 -15.28
CA LYS A 20 -18.21 2.33 -14.56
C LYS A 20 -16.80 2.37 -15.17
N ILE A 21 -16.48 1.52 -16.14
CA ILE A 21 -15.13 1.45 -16.74
C ILE A 21 -15.19 1.87 -18.23
N THR A 22 -15.82 3.00 -18.52
CA THR A 22 -15.78 3.61 -19.87
C THR A 22 -14.84 4.80 -19.95
N THR A 23 -14.24 5.23 -18.85
CA THR A 23 -13.20 6.25 -18.85
C THR A 23 -11.84 5.53 -18.87
N MET A 24 -11.00 5.86 -19.87
CA MET A 24 -9.63 5.33 -19.92
C MET A 24 -8.87 5.74 -18.66
N THR A 25 -8.31 4.78 -17.95
CA THR A 25 -7.45 5.03 -16.78
C THR A 25 -6.24 5.87 -17.19
N LYS A 26 -6.03 6.99 -16.53
CA LYS A 26 -4.93 7.93 -16.77
C LYS A 26 -3.89 7.95 -15.65
N LEU A 27 -4.28 7.53 -14.44
CA LEU A 27 -3.41 7.50 -13.27
C LEU A 27 -3.67 6.23 -12.47
N ILE A 28 -2.60 5.58 -12.04
CA ILE A 28 -2.65 4.48 -11.08
C ILE A 28 -1.79 4.85 -9.88
N ILE A 29 -2.40 4.85 -8.70
CA ILE A 29 -1.73 5.09 -7.42
C ILE A 29 -1.49 3.74 -6.75
N PHE A 30 -0.25 3.47 -6.41
CA PHE A 30 0.15 2.22 -5.74
C PHE A 30 0.55 2.51 -4.29
N ASP A 31 0.19 1.64 -3.39
CA ASP A 31 0.95 1.50 -2.15
C ASP A 31 2.33 0.89 -2.44
N LEU A 32 3.23 0.90 -1.45
CA LEU A 32 4.61 0.46 -1.60
C LEU A 32 4.85 -0.88 -0.90
N ASP A 33 4.80 -0.88 0.45
CA ASP A 33 5.12 -2.03 1.29
C ASP A 33 3.99 -3.08 1.25
N GLY A 34 4.22 -4.23 0.64
CA GLY A 34 3.20 -5.26 0.43
C GLY A 34 2.48 -5.16 -0.93
N THR A 35 2.70 -4.10 -1.69
CA THR A 35 2.08 -3.88 -3.00
C THR A 35 3.11 -3.88 -4.14
N LEU A 36 4.05 -2.94 -4.16
CA LEU A 36 5.15 -2.91 -5.12
C LEU A 36 6.34 -3.73 -4.65
N LEU A 37 6.66 -3.67 -3.37
CA LEU A 37 7.81 -4.32 -2.74
C LEU A 37 7.37 -5.26 -1.61
N ASN A 38 7.96 -6.45 -1.59
CA ASN A 38 7.93 -7.30 -0.40
C ASN A 38 9.03 -6.84 0.57
N THR A 39 8.65 -6.03 1.53
CA THR A 39 9.57 -5.41 2.50
C THR A 39 9.57 -6.09 3.87
N ILE A 40 8.80 -7.19 4.02
CA ILE A 40 8.55 -7.80 5.32
C ILE A 40 9.82 -8.29 6.00
N GLY A 41 10.77 -8.84 5.23
CA GLY A 41 12.04 -9.37 5.75
C GLY A 41 12.86 -8.28 6.43
N ASP A 42 13.21 -7.22 5.71
CA ASP A 42 14.04 -6.15 6.25
C ASP A 42 13.36 -5.40 7.40
N LEU A 43 12.04 -5.17 7.32
CA LEU A 43 11.28 -4.56 8.41
C LEU A 43 11.29 -5.43 9.68
N THR A 44 11.06 -6.74 9.53
CA THR A 44 11.10 -7.71 10.63
C THR A 44 12.49 -7.77 11.24
N ASN A 45 13.52 -7.93 10.42
CA ASN A 45 14.90 -8.07 10.88
C ASN A 45 15.38 -6.82 11.62
N ALA A 46 15.07 -5.63 11.10
CA ALA A 46 15.44 -4.37 11.75
C ALA A 46 14.73 -4.19 13.09
N CYS A 47 13.42 -4.47 13.16
CA CYS A 47 12.67 -4.34 14.40
C CYS A 47 13.10 -5.38 15.45
N ASN A 48 13.21 -6.65 15.06
CA ASN A 48 13.67 -7.72 15.95
C ASN A 48 15.10 -7.48 16.45
N TYR A 49 15.99 -6.91 15.61
CA TYR A 49 17.33 -6.52 16.08
C TYR A 49 17.24 -5.55 17.26
N VAL A 50 16.42 -4.49 17.14
CA VAL A 50 16.27 -3.50 18.21
C VAL A 50 15.62 -4.11 19.44
N LEU A 51 14.54 -4.90 19.28
CA LEU A 51 13.90 -5.60 20.40
C LEU A 51 14.89 -6.48 21.15
N GLN A 52 15.75 -7.21 20.44
CA GLN A 52 16.79 -8.05 21.03
C GLN A 52 17.80 -7.26 21.88
N GLN A 53 18.22 -6.07 21.43
CA GLN A 53 19.13 -5.21 22.19
C GLN A 53 18.53 -4.77 23.54
N HIS A 54 17.20 -4.66 23.61
CA HIS A 54 16.45 -4.31 24.82
C HIS A 54 15.97 -5.52 25.63
N GLY A 55 16.33 -6.75 25.22
CA GLY A 55 15.91 -7.99 25.90
C GLY A 55 14.42 -8.30 25.77
N PHE A 56 13.73 -7.76 24.75
CA PHE A 56 12.32 -7.99 24.51
C PHE A 56 12.06 -9.24 23.65
N PRO A 57 10.86 -9.83 23.72
CA PRO A 57 10.45 -10.92 22.85
C PRO A 57 10.51 -10.51 21.38
N LEU A 58 10.90 -11.45 20.52
CA LEU A 58 10.94 -11.27 19.07
C LEU A 58 9.63 -11.75 18.45
N HIS A 59 9.31 -11.22 17.28
CA HIS A 59 8.11 -11.55 16.53
C HIS A 59 8.44 -12.25 15.22
N THR A 60 7.48 -13.04 14.74
CA THR A 60 7.53 -13.74 13.45
C THR A 60 7.14 -12.82 12.29
N HIS A 61 7.48 -13.20 11.05
CA HIS A 61 7.00 -12.50 9.85
C HIS A 61 5.46 -12.43 9.79
N ASP A 62 4.76 -13.48 10.23
CA ASP A 62 3.29 -13.50 10.21
C ASP A 62 2.68 -12.48 11.18
N GLU A 63 3.30 -12.26 12.35
CA GLU A 63 2.87 -11.19 13.25
C GLU A 63 3.15 -9.80 12.65
N TYR A 64 4.34 -9.61 12.05
CA TYR A 64 4.68 -8.35 11.39
C TYR A 64 3.77 -7.99 10.23
N ARG A 65 3.18 -8.96 9.52
CA ARG A 65 2.15 -8.68 8.51
C ARG A 65 1.04 -7.79 9.05
N TYR A 66 0.67 -7.95 10.34
CA TYR A 66 -0.38 -7.16 10.98
C TYR A 66 0.13 -5.89 11.67
N PHE A 67 1.42 -5.77 11.92
CA PHE A 67 2.03 -4.56 12.47
C PHE A 67 2.30 -3.51 11.38
N ILE A 68 2.60 -3.96 10.16
CA ILE A 68 2.89 -3.12 8.98
C ILE A 68 1.58 -2.59 8.36
N GLY A 69 1.68 -1.45 7.65
CA GLY A 69 0.58 -0.82 6.89
C GLY A 69 0.11 0.50 7.49
N SER A 70 0.21 0.70 8.80
CA SER A 70 -0.25 1.94 9.48
C SER A 70 0.90 2.85 9.93
N GLY A 71 2.06 2.76 9.28
CA GLY A 71 3.25 3.55 9.55
C GLY A 71 4.15 2.99 10.66
N ILE A 72 5.42 3.42 10.64
CA ILE A 72 6.47 2.85 11.50
C ILE A 72 6.26 3.12 13.01
N ARG A 73 5.63 4.26 13.38
CA ARG A 73 5.31 4.54 14.79
C ARG A 73 4.36 3.48 15.37
N ARG A 74 3.34 3.08 14.59
CA ARG A 74 2.40 2.04 15.01
C ARG A 74 3.06 0.67 15.02
N LEU A 75 3.91 0.37 14.04
CA LEU A 75 4.68 -0.87 13.99
C LEU A 75 5.49 -1.04 15.28
N ILE A 76 6.28 -0.03 15.68
CA ILE A 76 7.08 -0.07 16.90
C ILE A 76 6.21 -0.29 18.15
N ARG A 77 5.09 0.46 18.28
CA ARG A 77 4.18 0.29 19.42
C ARG A 77 3.62 -1.13 19.51
N LEU A 78 3.24 -1.72 18.37
CA LEU A 78 2.70 -3.09 18.36
C LEU A 78 3.76 -4.15 18.64
N ALA A 79 4.99 -3.91 18.24
CA ALA A 79 6.12 -4.82 18.49
C ALA A 79 6.62 -4.78 19.94
N LEU A 80 6.42 -3.68 20.65
CA LEU A 80 6.82 -3.56 22.06
C LEU A 80 5.89 -4.36 22.98
N PRO A 81 6.40 -4.86 24.15
CA PRO A 81 5.54 -5.37 25.21
C PRO A 81 4.50 -4.34 25.65
N GLU A 82 3.34 -4.81 26.09
CA GLU A 82 2.16 -3.96 26.31
C GLU A 82 2.41 -2.80 27.29
N GLU A 83 3.18 -3.04 28.34
CA GLU A 83 3.54 -2.06 29.36
C GLU A 83 4.34 -0.87 28.83
N TYR A 84 5.05 -1.02 27.70
CA TYR A 84 5.86 0.05 27.07
C TYR A 84 5.11 0.80 25.96
N ARG A 85 3.97 0.28 25.49
CA ARG A 85 3.24 0.85 24.32
C ARG A 85 2.69 2.25 24.54
N THR A 86 2.51 2.66 25.80
CA THR A 86 1.98 3.99 26.19
C THR A 86 3.07 4.99 26.58
N ASP A 87 4.33 4.54 26.69
CA ASP A 87 5.47 5.41 26.94
C ASP A 87 5.94 6.02 25.62
N ASP A 88 5.54 7.27 25.36
CA ASP A 88 5.82 7.98 24.13
C ASP A 88 7.32 8.26 23.93
N ASP A 89 8.07 8.53 25.02
CA ASP A 89 9.50 8.82 24.94
C ASP A 89 10.29 7.54 24.65
N PHE A 90 9.94 6.45 25.32
CA PHE A 90 10.54 5.16 25.04
C PHE A 90 10.20 4.66 23.62
N CYS A 91 8.94 4.75 23.20
CA CYS A 91 8.56 4.41 21.81
C CYS A 91 9.34 5.24 20.78
N ARG A 92 9.63 6.51 21.05
CA ARG A 92 10.44 7.36 20.17
C ARG A 92 11.89 6.88 20.13
N GLN A 93 12.48 6.56 21.27
CA GLN A 93 13.84 6.00 21.33
C GLN A 93 13.95 4.73 20.46
N ILE A 94 13.05 3.77 20.65
CA ILE A 94 13.04 2.51 19.88
C ILE A 94 12.84 2.78 18.38
N LEU A 95 11.99 3.76 18.03
CA LEU A 95 11.79 4.18 16.64
C LEU A 95 13.07 4.73 16.02
N ASP A 96 13.80 5.58 16.72
CA ASP A 96 15.04 6.18 16.23
C ASP A 96 16.12 5.10 16.01
N GLU A 97 16.27 4.15 16.94
CA GLU A 97 17.15 2.99 16.80
C GLU A 97 16.74 2.10 15.62
N PHE A 98 15.42 1.86 15.45
CA PHE A 98 14.89 1.13 14.30
C PHE A 98 15.23 1.82 12.97
N ILE A 99 15.02 3.14 12.87
CA ILE A 99 15.31 3.88 11.64
C ILE A 99 16.78 3.77 11.26
N VAL A 100 17.70 3.90 12.22
CA VAL A 100 19.14 3.74 12.00
C VAL A 100 19.45 2.34 11.47
N ARG A 101 18.93 1.30 12.12
CA ARG A 101 19.15 -0.10 11.72
C ARG A 101 18.54 -0.38 10.35
N TYR A 102 17.27 0.02 10.14
CA TYR A 102 16.54 -0.23 8.90
C TYR A 102 17.22 0.44 7.71
N ASN A 103 17.60 1.72 7.82
CA ASN A 103 18.26 2.45 6.74
C ASN A 103 19.62 1.84 6.33
N ALA A 104 20.31 1.19 7.24
CA ALA A 104 21.57 0.50 6.94
C ALA A 104 21.37 -0.87 6.25
N HIS A 105 20.15 -1.43 6.25
CA HIS A 105 19.85 -2.80 5.80
C HIS A 105 18.60 -2.89 4.93
N LEU A 106 18.29 -1.84 4.14
CA LEU A 106 17.05 -1.71 3.33
C LEU A 106 16.92 -2.71 2.18
N HIS A 107 17.99 -3.44 1.84
CA HIS A 107 18.08 -4.17 0.57
C HIS A 107 18.55 -5.62 0.76
N GLU A 108 18.45 -6.16 1.97
CA GLU A 108 18.93 -7.52 2.25
C GLU A 108 17.90 -8.58 1.83
N GLU A 109 16.61 -8.35 2.13
CA GLU A 109 15.51 -9.27 1.80
C GLU A 109 14.39 -8.59 1.03
N THR A 110 14.35 -7.27 0.96
CA THR A 110 13.36 -6.53 0.17
C THR A 110 13.54 -6.83 -1.32
N CYS A 111 12.44 -7.09 -2.01
CA CYS A 111 12.45 -7.26 -3.47
C CYS A 111 11.10 -6.83 -4.07
N PRO A 112 11.07 -6.40 -5.35
CA PRO A 112 9.81 -6.22 -6.07
C PRO A 112 9.03 -7.54 -6.17
N TYR A 113 7.71 -7.47 -6.03
CA TYR A 113 6.89 -8.65 -6.32
C TYR A 113 7.00 -9.05 -7.79
N GLU A 114 6.83 -10.34 -8.05
CA GLU A 114 6.86 -10.88 -9.41
C GLU A 114 5.86 -10.16 -10.32
N GLY A 115 6.29 -9.76 -11.52
CA GLY A 115 5.45 -9.05 -12.48
C GLY A 115 5.35 -7.53 -12.29
N ILE A 116 5.77 -6.96 -11.16
CA ILE A 116 5.65 -5.52 -10.88
C ILE A 116 6.53 -4.69 -11.84
N ILE A 117 7.82 -5.00 -11.96
CA ILE A 117 8.72 -4.21 -12.85
C ILE A 117 8.22 -4.25 -14.31
N PRO A 118 7.88 -5.41 -14.90
CA PRO A 118 7.28 -5.45 -16.23
C PRO A 118 5.99 -4.64 -16.35
N LEU A 119 5.09 -4.69 -15.35
CA LEU A 119 3.86 -3.92 -15.34
C LEU A 119 4.15 -2.42 -15.37
N LEU A 120 4.98 -1.92 -14.47
CA LEU A 120 5.30 -0.49 -14.38
C LEU A 120 5.93 0.04 -15.67
N LYS A 121 6.85 -0.72 -16.29
CA LYS A 121 7.44 -0.38 -17.60
C LYS A 121 6.39 -0.31 -18.71
N GLN A 122 5.44 -1.24 -18.74
CA GLN A 122 4.36 -1.23 -19.73
C GLN A 122 3.39 -0.07 -19.51
N LEU A 123 3.04 0.27 -18.26
CA LEU A 123 2.21 1.44 -17.94
C LEU A 123 2.87 2.72 -18.43
N ASN A 124 4.16 2.92 -18.14
CA ASN A 124 4.93 4.06 -18.65
C ASN A 124 4.95 4.11 -20.19
N ALA A 125 5.18 2.97 -20.85
CA ALA A 125 5.20 2.88 -22.32
C ALA A 125 3.86 3.22 -22.97
N LYS A 126 2.74 2.97 -22.27
CA LYS A 126 1.37 3.32 -22.72
C LYS A 126 0.97 4.75 -22.32
N GLY A 127 1.83 5.50 -21.62
CA GLY A 127 1.52 6.88 -21.20
C GLY A 127 0.56 6.95 -20.01
N ILE A 128 0.34 5.85 -19.29
CA ILE A 128 -0.43 5.84 -18.06
C ILE A 128 0.47 6.34 -16.93
N ASN A 129 0.04 7.40 -16.25
CA ASN A 129 0.76 7.94 -15.11
C ASN A 129 0.71 6.96 -13.93
N ILE A 130 1.80 6.88 -13.19
CA ILE A 130 1.88 6.05 -11.99
C ILE A 130 2.43 6.87 -10.83
N ALA A 131 1.92 6.62 -9.64
CA ALA A 131 2.36 7.27 -8.41
C ALA A 131 2.44 6.29 -7.25
N VAL A 132 3.20 6.64 -6.23
CA VAL A 132 3.30 5.90 -4.96
C VAL A 132 2.69 6.74 -3.84
N ALA A 133 1.83 6.10 -3.02
CA ALA A 133 1.24 6.65 -1.80
C ALA A 133 1.48 5.68 -0.63
N SER A 134 2.45 5.97 0.24
CA SER A 134 2.89 5.05 1.28
C SER A 134 2.81 5.64 2.69
N ASN A 135 2.51 4.78 3.69
CA ASN A 135 2.65 5.11 5.10
C ASN A 135 4.09 5.03 5.63
N LYS A 136 5.05 4.69 4.76
CA LYS A 136 6.47 4.80 5.03
C LYS A 136 6.88 6.27 5.10
N TYR A 137 7.88 6.62 5.94
CA TYR A 137 8.45 7.97 5.96
C TYR A 137 9.11 8.33 4.63
N GLN A 138 9.10 9.61 4.26
CA GLN A 138 9.49 10.06 2.91
C GLN A 138 10.88 9.59 2.50
N GLU A 139 11.89 9.74 3.37
CA GLU A 139 13.26 9.32 3.06
C GLU A 139 13.38 7.82 2.81
N GLY A 140 12.56 7.02 3.51
CA GLY A 140 12.48 5.58 3.29
C GLY A 140 11.81 5.22 1.96
N VAL A 141 10.79 5.99 1.53
CA VAL A 141 10.18 5.85 0.20
C VAL A 141 11.22 6.14 -0.88
N ASP A 142 11.90 7.28 -0.77
CA ASP A 142 12.89 7.74 -1.75
C ASP A 142 14.03 6.72 -1.90
N ALA A 143 14.54 6.19 -0.79
CA ALA A 143 15.62 5.22 -0.79
C ALA A 143 15.26 3.95 -1.56
N VAL A 144 14.08 3.33 -1.25
CA VAL A 144 13.71 2.06 -1.89
C VAL A 144 13.20 2.26 -3.32
N VAL A 145 12.47 3.34 -3.61
CA VAL A 145 12.01 3.62 -4.98
C VAL A 145 13.18 3.87 -5.92
N ASN A 146 14.14 4.70 -5.52
CA ASN A 146 15.33 4.96 -6.34
C ASN A 146 16.18 3.71 -6.57
N PHE A 147 16.25 2.81 -5.60
CA PHE A 147 17.04 1.59 -5.71
C PHE A 147 16.37 0.54 -6.59
N TYR A 148 15.06 0.25 -6.35
CA TYR A 148 14.38 -0.86 -7.03
C TYR A 148 13.74 -0.48 -8.37
N PHE A 149 13.45 0.82 -8.58
CA PHE A 149 12.74 1.32 -9.76
C PHE A 149 13.46 2.45 -10.49
N PRO A 150 14.79 2.37 -10.73
CA PRO A 150 15.58 3.48 -11.28
C PRO A 150 15.15 3.90 -12.68
N ASP A 151 14.56 2.98 -13.46
CA ASP A 151 14.11 3.22 -14.84
C ASP A 151 12.61 3.53 -14.95
N ILE A 152 11.88 3.58 -13.83
CA ILE A 152 10.44 3.81 -13.81
C ILE A 152 10.14 5.29 -13.57
N LYS A 153 9.25 5.85 -14.38
CA LYS A 153 8.82 7.25 -14.22
C LYS A 153 7.56 7.29 -13.36
N PHE A 154 7.70 7.73 -12.13
CA PHE A 154 6.58 8.08 -11.26
C PHE A 154 6.29 9.58 -11.36
N VAL A 155 5.00 9.97 -11.44
CA VAL A 155 4.59 11.38 -11.38
C VAL A 155 4.69 11.93 -9.96
N ALA A 156 4.59 11.05 -8.97
CA ALA A 156 4.78 11.36 -7.54
C ALA A 156 5.16 10.11 -6.77
N THR A 157 6.03 10.25 -5.77
CA THR A 157 6.35 9.24 -4.77
C THR A 157 6.25 9.89 -3.39
N ILE A 158 5.12 9.66 -2.71
CA ILE A 158 4.80 10.37 -1.48
C ILE A 158 4.76 9.38 -0.31
N GLY A 159 5.53 9.68 0.72
CA GLY A 159 5.52 9.06 2.02
C GLY A 159 4.85 9.93 3.09
N THR A 160 4.85 9.47 4.34
CA THR A 160 4.37 10.30 5.47
C THR A 160 5.42 11.32 5.89
N GLY A 161 4.94 12.45 6.39
CA GLY A 161 5.76 13.55 6.90
C GLY A 161 4.88 14.55 7.66
N PRO A 162 5.44 15.69 8.08
CA PRO A 162 4.72 16.70 8.87
C PRO A 162 3.42 17.19 8.21
N GLU A 163 3.41 17.29 6.89
CA GLU A 163 2.27 17.78 6.10
C GLU A 163 1.46 16.67 5.43
N VAL A 164 1.83 15.41 5.64
CA VAL A 164 1.16 14.25 5.03
C VAL A 164 0.80 13.27 6.15
N PRO A 165 -0.44 13.35 6.65
CA PRO A 165 -0.96 12.40 7.62
C PRO A 165 -0.90 10.97 7.09
N THR A 166 -0.85 10.00 8.01
CA THR A 166 -0.91 8.59 7.63
C THR A 166 -2.25 8.24 6.99
N LYS A 167 -2.22 7.40 5.96
CA LYS A 167 -3.41 6.71 5.46
C LYS A 167 -4.16 6.06 6.63
N PRO A 168 -5.49 6.07 6.71
CA PRO A 168 -6.40 6.30 5.59
C PRO A 168 -6.82 7.75 5.37
N ASP A 169 -6.10 8.75 5.90
CA ASP A 169 -6.34 10.13 5.54
C ASP A 169 -6.08 10.34 4.03
N PRO A 170 -7.02 10.95 3.26
CA PRO A 170 -6.89 11.07 1.81
C PRO A 170 -5.92 12.16 1.35
N THR A 171 -5.29 12.90 2.25
CA THR A 171 -4.38 14.02 1.93
C THR A 171 -3.26 13.59 0.97
N ILE A 172 -2.68 12.39 1.17
CA ILE A 172 -1.64 11.86 0.29
C ILE A 172 -2.14 11.70 -1.17
N VAL A 173 -3.37 11.23 -1.34
CA VAL A 173 -4.00 11.08 -2.67
C VAL A 173 -4.29 12.43 -3.28
N ASN A 174 -4.82 13.38 -2.50
CA ASN A 174 -5.12 14.72 -2.98
C ASN A 174 -3.85 15.43 -3.47
N LYS A 175 -2.73 15.32 -2.75
CA LYS A 175 -1.42 15.85 -3.20
C LYS A 175 -0.95 15.21 -4.51
N ILE A 176 -1.17 13.91 -4.72
CA ILE A 176 -0.85 13.24 -6.01
C ILE A 176 -1.73 13.80 -7.12
N ILE A 177 -3.02 14.01 -6.90
CA ILE A 177 -3.95 14.57 -7.90
C ILE A 177 -3.58 16.02 -8.23
N GLU A 178 -3.11 16.81 -7.27
CA GLU A 178 -2.58 18.17 -7.52
C GLU A 178 -1.36 18.17 -8.45
N LEU A 179 -0.48 17.18 -8.33
CA LEU A 179 0.70 17.02 -9.19
C LEU A 179 0.38 16.42 -10.57
N CYS A 180 -0.69 15.62 -10.66
CA CYS A 180 -1.16 14.98 -11.89
C CYS A 180 -2.69 15.12 -12.00
N PRO A 181 -3.19 16.30 -12.42
CA PRO A 181 -4.61 16.57 -12.47
C PRO A 181 -5.35 15.69 -13.48
N VAL A 182 -6.15 14.76 -12.97
CA VAL A 182 -7.04 13.88 -13.75
C VAL A 182 -8.35 13.69 -13.00
N GLU A 183 -9.42 13.32 -13.70
CA GLU A 183 -10.70 13.05 -13.06
C GLU A 183 -10.63 11.80 -12.17
N LYS A 184 -11.30 11.83 -11.02
CA LYS A 184 -11.28 10.70 -10.07
C LYS A 184 -11.73 9.38 -10.68
N SER A 185 -12.64 9.43 -11.66
CA SER A 185 -13.11 8.26 -12.43
C SER A 185 -12.04 7.64 -13.33
N GLU A 186 -10.93 8.34 -13.56
CA GLU A 186 -9.78 7.92 -14.37
C GLU A 186 -8.60 7.44 -13.50
N ILE A 187 -8.84 7.32 -12.18
CA ILE A 187 -7.80 6.93 -11.19
C ILE A 187 -8.15 5.57 -10.58
N LEU A 188 -7.18 4.67 -10.58
CA LEU A 188 -7.22 3.43 -9.81
C LEU A 188 -6.24 3.53 -8.62
N TYR A 189 -6.66 3.01 -7.48
CA TYR A 189 -5.80 2.89 -6.30
C TYR A 189 -5.55 1.41 -5.98
N LEU A 190 -4.29 0.99 -5.94
CA LEU A 190 -3.87 -0.38 -5.64
C LEU A 190 -3.18 -0.45 -4.28
N GLY A 191 -3.60 -1.40 -3.45
CA GLY A 191 -2.98 -1.66 -2.16
C GLY A 191 -3.34 -3.03 -1.61
N ASP A 192 -2.58 -3.48 -0.62
CA ASP A 192 -2.69 -4.81 -0.03
C ASP A 192 -3.30 -4.81 1.37
N SER A 193 -3.72 -3.67 1.89
CA SER A 193 -4.21 -3.54 3.27
C SER A 193 -5.59 -2.87 3.38
N ASN A 194 -6.22 -3.06 4.53
CA ASN A 194 -7.45 -2.35 4.90
C ASN A 194 -7.27 -0.83 4.87
N VAL A 195 -6.08 -0.35 5.21
CA VAL A 195 -5.74 1.07 5.21
C VAL A 195 -5.80 1.63 3.79
N ASP A 196 -5.33 0.88 2.80
CA ASP A 196 -5.35 1.26 1.39
C ASP A 196 -6.76 1.34 0.84
N MET A 197 -7.57 0.32 1.12
CA MET A 197 -8.97 0.30 0.70
C MET A 197 -9.73 1.50 1.27
N LEU A 198 -9.55 1.78 2.55
CA LEU A 198 -10.16 2.95 3.19
C LEU A 198 -9.62 4.27 2.61
N THR A 199 -8.33 4.36 2.29
CA THR A 199 -7.74 5.56 1.65
C THR A 199 -8.39 5.84 0.31
N ALA A 200 -8.51 4.81 -0.54
CA ALA A 200 -9.17 4.92 -1.83
C ALA A 200 -10.63 5.38 -1.68
N LYS A 201 -11.38 4.79 -0.74
CA LYS A 201 -12.77 5.18 -0.45
C LYS A 201 -12.88 6.62 0.04
N ASN A 202 -12.04 7.02 0.98
CA ASN A 202 -12.03 8.38 1.53
C ASN A 202 -11.67 9.42 0.45
N ALA A 203 -10.85 9.04 -0.53
CA ALA A 203 -10.51 9.87 -1.68
C ALA A 203 -11.58 9.83 -2.80
N GLY A 204 -12.54 8.90 -2.75
CA GLY A 204 -13.57 8.69 -3.77
C GLY A 204 -13.02 8.01 -5.04
N LEU A 205 -12.03 7.12 -4.89
CA LEU A 205 -11.40 6.37 -5.96
C LEU A 205 -11.86 4.91 -6.01
N THR A 206 -11.65 4.26 -7.16
CA THR A 206 -11.80 2.81 -7.28
C THR A 206 -10.66 2.11 -6.56
N ALA A 207 -11.00 1.24 -5.59
CA ALA A 207 -10.06 0.50 -4.76
C ALA A 207 -9.82 -0.90 -5.32
N ILE A 208 -8.58 -1.22 -5.66
CA ILE A 208 -8.15 -2.55 -6.09
C ILE A 208 -7.28 -3.17 -5.00
N GLY A 209 -7.79 -4.24 -4.40
CA GLY A 209 -7.04 -5.03 -3.42
C GLY A 209 -6.13 -6.05 -4.11
N VAL A 210 -4.83 -6.02 -3.81
CA VAL A 210 -3.87 -6.98 -4.34
C VAL A 210 -3.67 -8.14 -3.36
N LEU A 211 -3.71 -9.39 -3.87
CA LEU A 211 -3.73 -10.61 -3.03
C LEU A 211 -2.34 -11.23 -2.78
N TRP A 212 -1.30 -10.68 -3.36
CA TRP A 212 0.10 -11.10 -3.11
C TRP A 212 0.74 -10.45 -1.90
N GLY A 213 0.07 -9.46 -1.28
CA GLY A 213 0.58 -8.68 -0.14
C GLY A 213 0.29 -9.30 1.23
N PHE A 214 0.06 -8.46 2.23
CA PHE A 214 0.04 -8.85 3.65
C PHE A 214 -1.35 -9.25 4.16
N ARG A 215 -2.46 -8.83 3.51
CA ARG A 215 -3.83 -9.10 3.97
C ARG A 215 -4.55 -10.11 3.09
N THR A 216 -5.54 -10.75 3.68
CA THR A 216 -6.38 -11.74 3.01
C THR A 216 -7.44 -11.07 2.12
N LYS A 217 -7.91 -11.79 1.10
CA LYS A 217 -9.02 -11.36 0.24
C LYS A 217 -10.24 -10.91 1.03
N LYS A 218 -10.57 -11.67 2.09
CA LYS A 218 -11.71 -11.37 2.96
C LYS A 218 -11.55 -9.98 3.61
N GLU A 219 -10.39 -9.72 4.22
CA GLU A 219 -10.11 -8.43 4.87
C GLU A 219 -10.18 -7.27 3.89
N LEU A 220 -9.64 -7.42 2.67
CA LEU A 220 -9.69 -6.39 1.64
C LEU A 220 -11.13 -6.08 1.20
N ILE A 221 -11.94 -7.12 0.96
CA ILE A 221 -13.35 -6.95 0.59
C ILE A 221 -14.14 -6.28 1.73
N GLU A 222 -13.97 -6.73 2.97
CA GLU A 222 -14.63 -6.15 4.14
C GLU A 222 -14.21 -4.69 4.38
N SER A 223 -13.02 -4.30 3.94
CA SER A 223 -12.49 -2.93 4.03
C SER A 223 -12.87 -2.06 2.82
N GLY A 224 -13.59 -2.60 1.84
CA GLY A 224 -14.16 -1.84 0.75
C GLY A 224 -13.41 -1.95 -0.59
N ALA A 225 -12.62 -3.00 -0.82
CA ALA A 225 -12.11 -3.27 -2.17
C ALA A 225 -13.27 -3.41 -3.17
N ASP A 226 -13.25 -2.65 -4.25
CA ASP A 226 -14.20 -2.80 -5.36
C ASP A 226 -13.85 -4.02 -6.22
N ILE A 227 -12.55 -4.29 -6.33
CA ILE A 227 -11.95 -5.33 -7.15
C ILE A 227 -10.82 -5.97 -6.33
N THR A 228 -10.56 -7.27 -6.54
CA THR A 228 -9.35 -7.93 -6.06
C THR A 228 -8.65 -8.63 -7.22
N ILE A 229 -7.31 -8.55 -7.26
CA ILE A 229 -6.47 -9.19 -8.27
C ILE A 229 -5.42 -10.09 -7.60
N GLU A 230 -5.11 -11.22 -8.23
CA GLU A 230 -4.14 -12.20 -7.74
C GLU A 230 -2.74 -11.98 -8.30
N LYS A 231 -2.65 -11.34 -9.48
CA LYS A 231 -1.40 -11.07 -10.20
C LYS A 231 -1.39 -9.66 -10.78
N PRO A 232 -0.21 -9.03 -10.87
CA PRO A 232 -0.09 -7.66 -11.39
C PRO A 232 -0.65 -7.49 -12.80
N GLU A 233 -0.50 -8.47 -13.69
CA GLU A 233 -1.00 -8.41 -15.05
C GLU A 233 -2.53 -8.36 -15.18
N GLU A 234 -3.27 -8.77 -14.15
CA GLU A 234 -4.74 -8.72 -14.18
C GLU A 234 -5.27 -7.29 -14.22
N ILE A 235 -4.44 -6.28 -13.88
CA ILE A 235 -4.82 -4.87 -13.96
C ILE A 235 -5.28 -4.47 -15.38
N TRP A 236 -4.75 -5.14 -16.43
CA TRP A 236 -5.11 -4.87 -17.82
C TRP A 236 -6.59 -5.12 -18.15
N ASN A 237 -7.31 -5.82 -17.28
CA ASN A 237 -8.75 -6.03 -17.42
C ASN A 237 -9.58 -4.82 -16.95
N TYR A 238 -8.93 -3.81 -16.36
CA TYR A 238 -9.58 -2.68 -15.69
C TYR A 238 -9.11 -1.29 -16.16
N ILE A 239 -8.24 -1.23 -17.19
CA ILE A 239 -7.65 0.02 -17.73
C ILE A 239 -7.81 0.12 -19.24
#